data_412e98008b0b3137229b3544bc313c8e
#
_entry.id   412e98008b0b3137229b3544bc313c8e
#
_cell.length_a   1.000
_cell.length_b   1.000
_cell.length_c   1.000
_cell.angle_alpha   90.00
_cell.angle_beta   90.00
_cell.angle_gamma   90.00
#
_symmetry.space_group_name_H-M   'P 1'
#
loop_
_entity.id
_entity.type
_entity.pdbx_description
1 polymer ?
#
loop_
_entity_poly.entity_id
_entity_poly.type
_entity_poly.pdbx_seq_one_letter_code
_entity_poly.pdbx_strand_id
1 'polypeptide(L)'
;MVLLYRSQRLFTIDKICATIFTGFNNNLYTNHILKEFIYFMQITFPSYYKKFSCIADACPDTCCAGWQIMIDDKSLSKYRHFQGSFRNRLHNDINWKEHAFRQYGHRCAFLNEENLCDMYIEAGSGMLCDTCRRYPRHIEEFEGMREISLSLSCPEAARIILSQKDPVTFRTFEKETAEETYEDFDYFLFSALMDTRDYLLTVLQDRNVPVRYRMAKLLVCTHDFQLAVNKQELFSWETIRARHEQSGFSSAFRKKISGRCFPDMDRVDLMKQIWKTIVPKLEVLSPDWTVFLKDTLISLYHTCPEETSYMELLLDFQDTFPEWQIQKEQLLVYWLYTYFCGAVYDEKIFAKGKMAVICTLFIEELVLGLYARKREKPEPGELVSVCYRFSRELEHSDQNLNTLEELLDQEEVFSLEHLMTLCSI
;
A
#
# COMPACT_ATOMS: atom_id res chain seq x y z
N MET A 1 -2.68 9.15 -28.39
CA MET A 1 -1.67 8.57 -29.29
C MET A 1 -0.57 7.79 -28.58
N VAL A 2 -0.40 7.92 -27.27
CA VAL A 2 0.56 7.12 -26.46
C VAL A 2 -0.06 5.82 -25.93
N LEU A 3 -1.38 5.75 -25.74
CA LEU A 3 -2.11 4.58 -25.24
C LEU A 3 -2.27 3.45 -26.25
N LEU A 4 -2.33 3.75 -27.55
CA LEU A 4 -2.38 2.74 -28.62
C LEU A 4 -1.06 1.98 -28.83
N TYR A 5 0.05 2.50 -28.32
CA TYR A 5 1.36 1.85 -28.47
C TYR A 5 1.63 0.78 -27.40
N ARG A 6 0.92 0.83 -26.26
CA ARG A 6 1.11 -0.15 -25.17
C ARG A 6 0.32 -1.45 -25.38
N SER A 7 -0.91 -1.39 -25.93
CA SER A 7 -1.75 -2.57 -26.10
C SER A 7 -1.53 -3.36 -27.39
N GLN A 8 -0.95 -2.75 -28.44
CA GLN A 8 -0.79 -3.41 -29.75
C GLN A 8 0.42 -4.34 -29.86
N ARG A 9 1.38 -4.30 -28.95
CA ARG A 9 2.57 -5.16 -29.05
C ARG A 9 2.39 -6.58 -28.52
N LEU A 10 1.39 -6.84 -27.67
CA LEU A 10 1.26 -8.14 -27.01
C LEU A 10 0.26 -9.09 -27.64
N PHE A 11 -0.71 -8.65 -28.43
CA PHE A 11 -1.82 -9.52 -28.85
C PHE A 11 -1.90 -9.92 -30.31
N THR A 12 -1.11 -9.32 -31.22
CA THR A 12 -1.41 -9.46 -32.65
C THR A 12 -0.53 -10.47 -33.40
N ILE A 13 0.52 -11.01 -32.80
CA ILE A 13 1.49 -11.82 -33.58
C ILE A 13 1.32 -13.32 -33.34
N ASP A 14 1.09 -13.78 -32.11
CA ASP A 14 1.08 -15.23 -31.81
C ASP A 14 -0.13 -15.97 -32.35
N LYS A 15 -1.35 -15.43 -32.25
CA LYS A 15 -2.55 -16.10 -32.73
C LYS A 15 -2.74 -16.01 -34.26
N ILE A 16 -2.24 -14.99 -34.90
CA ILE A 16 -2.30 -14.85 -36.39
C ILE A 16 -1.24 -15.70 -37.07
N CYS A 17 -0.05 -15.83 -36.49
CA CYS A 17 0.98 -16.72 -37.03
C CYS A 17 0.63 -18.18 -36.96
N ALA A 18 0.02 -18.65 -35.83
CA ALA A 18 -0.36 -20.06 -35.68
C ALA A 18 -1.43 -20.52 -36.69
N THR A 19 -2.30 -19.63 -37.16
CA THR A 19 -3.38 -19.96 -38.09
C THR A 19 -2.96 -19.90 -39.55
N ILE A 20 -1.90 -19.18 -39.91
CA ILE A 20 -1.43 -19.01 -41.29
C ILE A 20 -0.39 -20.07 -41.69
N PHE A 21 0.31 -20.69 -40.73
CA PHE A 21 1.42 -21.61 -41.00
C PHE A 21 1.06 -23.10 -41.03
N THR A 22 -0.18 -23.50 -40.84
CA THR A 22 -0.59 -24.92 -40.96
C THR A 22 -0.71 -25.41 -42.44
N GLY A 23 -0.37 -24.59 -43.43
CA GLY A 23 -0.60 -24.89 -44.84
C GLY A 23 0.66 -25.11 -45.72
N PHE A 24 1.88 -24.95 -45.26
CA PHE A 24 3.07 -25.11 -46.10
C PHE A 24 4.14 -26.02 -45.48
N ASN A 25 4.18 -27.23 -45.99
CA ASN A 25 5.26 -28.18 -45.79
C ASN A 25 6.50 -27.72 -46.64
N ASN A 26 7.52 -27.14 -46.04
CA ASN A 26 8.88 -27.14 -46.61
C ASN A 26 9.93 -26.96 -45.49
N ASN A 27 10.66 -28.02 -45.30
CA ASN A 27 11.69 -28.26 -44.27
C ASN A 27 13.01 -27.48 -44.42
N LEU A 28 13.06 -26.34 -45.09
CA LEU A 28 14.31 -25.63 -45.37
C LEU A 28 14.36 -24.18 -44.90
N TYR A 29 13.30 -23.63 -44.31
CA TYR A 29 13.26 -22.22 -43.83
C TYR A 29 13.05 -22.03 -42.35
N THR A 30 12.93 -23.12 -41.55
CA THR A 30 12.62 -23.04 -40.13
C THR A 30 13.80 -22.69 -39.24
N ASN A 31 15.04 -22.63 -39.75
CA ASN A 31 16.21 -22.37 -38.91
C ASN A 31 16.69 -20.93 -38.85
N HIS A 32 15.98 -19.97 -39.46
CA HIS A 32 16.44 -18.57 -39.46
C HIS A 32 15.43 -17.51 -38.98
N ILE A 33 14.27 -17.91 -38.44
CA ILE A 33 13.23 -16.97 -37.96
C ILE A 33 12.88 -17.18 -36.51
N LEU A 34 13.60 -17.99 -35.74
CA LEU A 34 13.58 -17.86 -34.30
C LEU A 34 14.46 -16.64 -33.90
N LYS A 35 14.01 -15.43 -34.25
CA LYS A 35 14.42 -14.28 -33.47
C LYS A 35 13.99 -14.56 -32.07
N GLU A 36 14.94 -14.74 -31.17
CA GLU A 36 14.67 -14.76 -29.74
C GLU A 36 13.78 -13.55 -29.44
N PHE A 37 12.53 -13.79 -29.05
CA PHE A 37 11.67 -12.72 -28.59
C PHE A 37 12.27 -12.19 -27.31
N ILE A 38 12.72 -10.95 -27.32
CA ILE A 38 13.26 -10.30 -26.14
C ILE A 38 12.06 -9.82 -25.33
N TYR A 39 11.86 -10.42 -24.17
CA TYR A 39 10.83 -10.00 -23.22
C TYR A 39 11.37 -8.93 -22.29
N PHE A 40 10.55 -7.94 -21.99
CA PHE A 40 10.91 -6.85 -21.10
C PHE A 40 9.95 -6.81 -19.91
N MET A 41 10.53 -6.81 -18.73
CA MET A 41 9.81 -6.54 -17.47
C MET A 41 9.82 -5.03 -17.24
N GLN A 42 8.66 -4.46 -16.99
CA GLN A 42 8.53 -3.07 -16.56
C GLN A 42 8.69 -2.97 -15.03
N ILE A 43 9.52 -2.05 -14.59
CA ILE A 43 9.76 -1.81 -13.16
C ILE A 43 9.42 -0.36 -12.88
N THR A 44 8.40 -0.16 -12.02
CA THR A 44 7.89 1.17 -11.64
C THR A 44 8.12 1.43 -10.16
N PHE A 45 8.52 2.65 -9.81
CA PHE A 45 8.72 3.08 -8.42
C PHE A 45 8.46 4.59 -8.25
N PRO A 46 8.07 5.04 -7.03
CA PRO A 46 7.86 6.45 -6.75
C PRO A 46 9.16 7.26 -6.74
N SER A 47 9.08 8.53 -7.05
CA SER A 47 10.23 9.44 -7.18
C SER A 47 11.12 9.51 -5.94
N TYR A 48 10.55 9.28 -4.76
CA TYR A 48 11.28 9.29 -3.50
C TYR A 48 12.02 7.98 -3.19
N TYR A 49 11.78 6.90 -3.93
CA TYR A 49 12.35 5.57 -3.67
C TYR A 49 13.87 5.58 -3.50
N LYS A 50 14.57 6.31 -4.36
CA LYS A 50 16.04 6.38 -4.34
C LYS A 50 16.60 7.22 -3.18
N LYS A 51 15.75 7.94 -2.44
CA LYS A 51 16.17 8.71 -1.26
C LYS A 51 16.39 7.83 -0.03
N PHE A 52 15.90 6.59 -0.07
CA PHE A 52 16.00 5.68 1.06
C PHE A 52 17.42 5.16 1.25
N SER A 53 17.91 5.30 2.47
CA SER A 53 19.10 4.63 3.01
C SER A 53 18.78 4.21 4.44
N CYS A 54 19.12 2.96 4.80
CA CYS A 54 18.93 2.49 6.16
C CYS A 54 19.81 3.32 7.13
N ILE A 55 19.22 3.79 8.22
CA ILE A 55 19.87 4.61 9.24
C ILE A 55 20.44 3.78 10.39
N ALA A 56 20.41 2.46 10.29
CA ALA A 56 21.03 1.47 11.17
C ALA A 56 20.76 1.74 12.67
N ASP A 57 21.80 1.98 13.45
CA ASP A 57 21.74 2.25 14.90
C ASP A 57 20.99 3.52 15.27
N ALA A 58 20.91 4.49 14.36
CA ALA A 58 20.10 5.70 14.56
C ALA A 58 18.58 5.45 14.38
N CYS A 59 18.16 4.22 14.02
CA CYS A 59 16.76 3.91 13.83
C CYS A 59 16.03 3.85 15.18
N PRO A 60 14.93 4.61 15.36
CA PRO A 60 14.19 4.63 16.61
C PRO A 60 13.52 3.28 16.92
N ASP A 61 13.33 2.44 15.88
CA ASP A 61 12.69 1.14 16.03
C ASP A 61 13.16 0.18 14.92
N THR A 62 13.83 -0.90 15.33
CA THR A 62 14.48 -1.83 14.42
C THR A 62 13.49 -2.70 13.63
N CYS A 63 13.78 -2.95 12.35
CA CYS A 63 13.04 -3.92 11.54
C CYS A 63 13.36 -5.38 11.89
N CYS A 64 14.30 -5.64 12.79
CA CYS A 64 14.67 -6.98 13.24
C CYS A 64 13.88 -7.41 14.50
N ALA A 65 12.74 -6.79 14.77
CA ALA A 65 11.88 -7.10 15.91
C ALA A 65 10.39 -7.01 15.54
N GLY A 66 9.55 -7.75 16.27
CA GLY A 66 8.10 -7.65 16.19
C GLY A 66 7.41 -8.48 15.10
N TRP A 67 8.13 -9.15 14.22
CA TRP A 67 7.58 -10.00 13.17
C TRP A 67 8.51 -11.16 12.80
N GLN A 68 7.96 -12.23 12.22
CA GLN A 68 8.73 -13.40 11.83
C GLN A 68 9.47 -13.13 10.51
N ILE A 69 10.80 -13.17 10.55
CA ILE A 69 11.64 -12.93 9.37
C ILE A 69 11.86 -14.25 8.64
N MET A 70 11.19 -14.40 7.51
CA MET A 70 11.30 -15.57 6.64
C MET A 70 12.60 -15.56 5.84
N ILE A 71 13.15 -16.75 5.61
CA ILE A 71 14.41 -16.95 4.90
C ILE A 71 14.12 -17.68 3.59
N ASP A 72 14.53 -17.11 2.49
CA ASP A 72 14.44 -17.74 1.16
C ASP A 72 15.33 -18.99 1.04
N ASP A 73 14.95 -19.93 0.16
CA ASP A 73 15.62 -21.23 -0.01
C ASP A 73 17.09 -21.10 -0.41
N LYS A 74 17.41 -20.09 -1.22
CA LYS A 74 18.80 -19.80 -1.62
C LYS A 74 19.65 -19.40 -0.42
N SER A 75 19.11 -18.55 0.44
CA SER A 75 19.77 -18.13 1.68
C SER A 75 19.87 -19.28 2.69
N LEU A 76 18.82 -20.11 2.84
CA LEU A 76 18.88 -21.32 3.66
C LEU A 76 19.98 -22.28 3.20
N SER A 77 20.08 -22.53 1.89
CA SER A 77 21.15 -23.34 1.32
C SER A 77 22.52 -22.76 1.63
N LYS A 78 22.69 -21.45 1.46
CA LYS A 78 23.95 -20.75 1.79
C LYS A 78 24.31 -20.89 3.27
N TYR A 79 23.34 -20.75 4.18
CA TYR A 79 23.55 -20.86 5.63
C TYR A 79 23.94 -22.27 6.05
N ARG A 80 23.36 -23.30 5.45
CA ARG A 80 23.77 -24.71 5.70
C ARG A 80 25.23 -24.99 5.37
N HIS A 81 25.74 -24.37 4.32
CA HIS A 81 27.10 -24.62 3.84
C HIS A 81 28.13 -23.59 4.32
N PHE A 82 27.68 -22.58 5.09
CA PHE A 82 28.58 -21.56 5.59
C PHE A 82 29.69 -22.14 6.46
N GLN A 83 30.93 -21.70 6.20
CA GLN A 83 32.11 -22.08 6.96
C GLN A 83 32.69 -20.83 7.64
N GLY A 84 33.07 -20.93 8.90
CA GLY A 84 33.63 -19.83 9.67
C GLY A 84 33.18 -19.83 11.13
N SER A 85 33.66 -18.88 11.92
CA SER A 85 33.33 -18.73 13.35
C SER A 85 31.84 -18.56 13.63
N PHE A 86 31.14 -17.94 12.73
CA PHE A 86 29.69 -17.62 12.85
C PHE A 86 28.79 -18.83 12.54
N ARG A 87 29.34 -19.95 12.02
CA ARG A 87 28.55 -21.12 11.59
C ARG A 87 27.63 -21.68 12.67
N ASN A 88 28.16 -21.87 13.88
CA ASN A 88 27.39 -22.49 14.97
C ASN A 88 26.18 -21.62 15.35
N ARG A 89 26.34 -20.29 15.37
CA ARG A 89 25.25 -19.36 15.65
C ARG A 89 24.18 -19.39 14.55
N LEU A 90 24.59 -19.41 13.27
CA LEU A 90 23.64 -19.57 12.14
C LEU A 90 22.82 -20.86 12.30
N HIS A 91 23.45 -22.00 12.62
CA HIS A 91 22.74 -23.26 12.75
C HIS A 91 21.76 -23.29 13.93
N ASN A 92 22.11 -22.66 15.06
CA ASN A 92 21.33 -22.68 16.28
C ASN A 92 20.17 -21.69 16.24
N ASP A 93 20.35 -20.54 15.58
CA ASP A 93 19.41 -19.42 15.61
C ASP A 93 18.50 -19.34 14.37
N ILE A 94 18.51 -20.40 13.55
CA ILE A 94 17.55 -20.60 12.47
C ILE A 94 16.54 -21.69 12.86
N ASN A 95 15.26 -21.41 12.66
CA ASN A 95 14.23 -22.43 12.67
C ASN A 95 14.15 -23.05 11.25
N TRP A 96 14.88 -24.14 11.08
CA TRP A 96 15.02 -24.83 9.79
C TRP A 96 13.72 -25.45 9.27
N LYS A 97 12.76 -25.72 10.16
CA LYS A 97 11.44 -26.28 9.79
C LYS A 97 10.53 -25.21 9.22
N GLU A 98 10.56 -24.03 9.83
CA GLU A 98 9.71 -22.91 9.45
C GLU A 98 10.40 -21.94 8.48
N HIS A 99 11.66 -22.20 8.12
CA HIS A 99 12.47 -21.33 7.26
C HIS A 99 12.54 -19.88 7.76
N ALA A 100 12.73 -19.69 9.06
CA ALA A 100 12.73 -18.37 9.68
C ALA A 100 13.88 -18.19 10.66
N PHE A 101 14.28 -16.96 10.91
CA PHE A 101 15.17 -16.66 12.03
C PHE A 101 14.43 -16.84 13.37
N ARG A 102 15.11 -17.43 14.36
CA ARG A 102 14.58 -17.50 15.73
C ARG A 102 14.49 -16.09 16.31
N GLN A 103 13.51 -15.95 17.21
CA GLN A 103 13.34 -14.71 17.96
C GLN A 103 13.38 -15.00 19.45
N TYR A 104 14.01 -14.11 20.19
CA TYR A 104 14.06 -14.11 21.64
C TYR A 104 13.49 -12.78 22.13
N GLY A 105 12.39 -12.83 22.89
CA GLY A 105 11.69 -11.63 23.32
C GLY A 105 11.24 -10.75 22.16
N HIS A 106 10.70 -11.36 21.10
CA HIS A 106 10.27 -10.69 19.86
C HIS A 106 11.41 -10.01 19.07
N ARG A 107 12.66 -10.32 19.35
CA ARG A 107 13.84 -9.79 18.65
C ARG A 107 14.55 -10.91 17.89
N CYS A 108 14.99 -10.61 16.66
CA CYS A 108 15.79 -11.54 15.87
C CYS A 108 17.04 -11.97 16.66
N ALA A 109 17.36 -13.25 16.64
CA ALA A 109 18.52 -13.82 17.33
C ALA A 109 19.88 -13.21 16.91
N PHE A 110 19.91 -12.57 15.73
CA PHE A 110 21.08 -11.88 15.20
C PHE A 110 21.13 -10.38 15.49
N LEU A 111 20.12 -9.84 16.21
CA LEU A 111 20.10 -8.44 16.63
C LEU A 111 20.83 -8.30 17.97
N ASN A 112 21.89 -7.49 18.01
CA ASN A 112 22.67 -7.24 19.20
C ASN A 112 22.07 -6.12 20.09
N GLU A 113 22.76 -5.80 21.17
CA GLU A 113 22.33 -4.81 22.16
C GLU A 113 22.37 -3.38 21.60
N GLU A 114 23.22 -3.11 20.60
CA GLU A 114 23.31 -1.84 19.88
C GLU A 114 22.29 -1.71 18.74
N ASN A 115 21.32 -2.63 18.66
CA ASN A 115 20.34 -2.71 17.56
C ASN A 115 20.94 -2.89 16.16
N LEU A 116 22.12 -3.49 16.08
CA LEU A 116 22.80 -3.85 14.85
C LEU A 116 22.72 -5.36 14.57
N CYS A 117 22.83 -5.74 13.31
CA CYS A 117 22.78 -7.14 12.89
C CYS A 117 24.15 -7.78 12.93
N ASP A 118 24.38 -8.72 13.86
CA ASP A 118 25.65 -9.45 13.97
C ASP A 118 25.98 -10.26 12.70
N MET A 119 24.97 -10.79 12.01
CA MET A 119 25.20 -11.46 10.73
C MET A 119 25.80 -10.52 9.69
N TYR A 120 25.33 -9.27 9.66
CA TYR A 120 25.89 -8.25 8.78
C TYR A 120 27.32 -7.88 9.20
N ILE A 121 27.55 -7.70 10.49
CA ILE A 121 28.86 -7.32 11.05
C ILE A 121 29.89 -8.42 10.80
N GLU A 122 29.56 -9.68 11.14
CA GLU A 122 30.50 -10.79 11.11
C GLU A 122 30.74 -11.37 9.71
N ALA A 123 29.72 -11.33 8.84
CA ALA A 123 29.76 -12.04 7.56
C ALA A 123 29.40 -11.16 6.35
N GLY A 124 29.10 -9.88 6.57
CA GLY A 124 28.82 -8.88 5.53
C GLY A 124 27.42 -8.93 4.93
N SER A 125 27.11 -7.91 4.13
CA SER A 125 25.78 -7.73 3.49
C SER A 125 25.37 -8.91 2.60
N GLY A 126 26.35 -9.63 2.03
CA GLY A 126 26.09 -10.80 1.22
C GLY A 126 25.44 -11.96 1.98
N MET A 127 25.43 -11.94 3.32
CA MET A 127 24.80 -12.98 4.16
C MET A 127 23.33 -12.67 4.49
N LEU A 128 22.87 -11.48 4.27
CA LEU A 128 21.45 -11.16 4.48
C LEU A 128 20.56 -12.00 3.55
N CYS A 129 19.47 -12.55 4.07
CA CYS A 129 18.42 -13.18 3.26
C CYS A 129 17.66 -12.10 2.43
N ASP A 130 16.84 -12.56 1.50
CA ASP A 130 16.13 -11.64 0.60
C ASP A 130 15.20 -10.70 1.38
N THR A 131 14.48 -11.19 2.38
CA THR A 131 13.64 -10.37 3.27
C THR A 131 14.45 -9.24 3.92
N CYS A 132 15.57 -9.57 4.59
CA CYS A 132 16.42 -8.57 5.26
C CYS A 132 17.07 -7.58 4.30
N ARG A 133 17.42 -8.01 3.09
CA ARG A 133 18.07 -7.18 2.07
C ARG A 133 17.10 -6.24 1.39
N ARG A 134 15.87 -6.71 1.15
CA ARG A 134 14.84 -5.95 0.43
C ARG A 134 14.13 -4.96 1.33
N TYR A 135 13.87 -5.31 2.59
CA TYR A 135 13.15 -4.42 3.50
C TYR A 135 13.79 -3.02 3.58
N PRO A 136 13.02 -1.95 3.53
CA PRO A 136 11.57 -1.86 3.49
C PRO A 136 10.96 -1.80 2.07
N ARG A 137 11.61 -2.39 1.08
CA ARG A 137 11.09 -2.39 -0.30
C ARG A 137 9.98 -3.42 -0.40
N HIS A 138 8.77 -2.94 -0.62
CA HIS A 138 7.62 -3.75 -0.96
C HIS A 138 7.56 -3.87 -2.48
N ILE A 139 7.36 -5.08 -3.00
CA ILE A 139 7.37 -5.37 -4.43
C ILE A 139 6.09 -6.11 -4.77
N GLU A 140 5.21 -5.45 -5.51
CA GLU A 140 4.06 -6.08 -6.14
C GLU A 140 4.50 -6.70 -7.48
N GLU A 141 4.15 -7.96 -7.66
CA GLU A 141 4.52 -8.73 -8.84
C GLU A 141 3.28 -8.96 -9.71
N PHE A 142 3.34 -8.44 -10.92
CA PHE A 142 2.35 -8.67 -11.96
C PHE A 142 3.05 -9.27 -13.17
N GLU A 143 2.32 -9.97 -14.04
CA GLU A 143 2.90 -10.53 -15.25
C GLU A 143 3.55 -9.44 -16.12
N GLY A 144 4.85 -9.57 -16.35
CA GLY A 144 5.63 -8.58 -17.09
C GLY A 144 5.87 -7.24 -16.38
N MET A 145 5.44 -7.07 -15.13
CA MET A 145 5.60 -5.83 -14.38
C MET A 145 5.94 -6.07 -12.90
N ARG A 146 6.78 -5.18 -12.34
CA ARG A 146 7.06 -5.06 -10.91
C ARG A 146 6.82 -3.63 -10.46
N GLU A 147 6.04 -3.46 -9.43
CA GLU A 147 5.84 -2.17 -8.79
C GLU A 147 6.53 -2.16 -7.43
N ILE A 148 7.42 -1.22 -7.22
CA ILE A 148 8.22 -1.15 -6.01
C ILE A 148 7.81 0.07 -5.21
N SER A 149 7.49 -0.10 -3.94
CA SER A 149 7.28 0.97 -2.97
C SER A 149 8.26 0.86 -1.81
N LEU A 150 8.24 1.82 -0.89
CA LEU A 150 8.89 1.73 0.41
C LEU A 150 7.81 1.55 1.46
N SER A 151 7.82 0.42 2.19
CA SER A 151 6.82 0.16 3.22
C SER A 151 6.85 1.25 4.30
N LEU A 152 5.68 1.77 4.60
CA LEU A 152 5.46 2.78 5.64
C LEU A 152 5.81 2.23 7.06
N SER A 153 5.93 0.92 7.21
CA SER A 153 6.33 0.23 8.44
C SER A 153 7.78 0.51 8.88
N CYS A 154 8.61 1.06 7.99
CA CYS A 154 9.96 1.50 8.31
C CYS A 154 9.96 2.98 8.73
N PRO A 155 10.52 3.35 9.92
CA PRO A 155 10.57 4.73 10.38
C PRO A 155 11.21 5.68 9.37
N GLU A 156 12.30 5.29 8.71
CA GLU A 156 12.97 6.14 7.72
C GLU A 156 12.16 6.25 6.42
N ALA A 157 11.50 5.17 5.98
CA ALA A 157 10.60 5.23 4.83
C ALA A 157 9.39 6.13 5.14
N ALA A 158 8.78 6.00 6.33
CA ALA A 158 7.70 6.87 6.78
C ALA A 158 8.13 8.35 6.81
N ARG A 159 9.33 8.63 7.34
CA ARG A 159 9.91 9.99 7.34
C ARG A 159 10.06 10.54 5.91
N ILE A 160 10.58 9.74 5.00
CA ILE A 160 10.75 10.13 3.58
C ILE A 160 9.39 10.41 2.94
N ILE A 161 8.39 9.53 3.11
CA ILE A 161 7.05 9.68 2.54
C ILE A 161 6.37 10.94 3.08
N LEU A 162 6.33 11.11 4.40
CA LEU A 162 5.66 12.24 5.06
C LEU A 162 6.35 13.58 4.81
N SER A 163 7.64 13.57 4.47
CA SER A 163 8.41 14.81 4.17
C SER A 163 8.26 15.28 2.72
N GLN A 164 7.57 14.53 1.84
CA GLN A 164 7.38 14.97 0.46
C GLN A 164 6.46 16.20 0.43
N LYS A 165 6.96 17.31 -0.10
CA LYS A 165 6.18 18.56 -0.27
C LYS A 165 5.49 18.62 -1.63
N ASP A 166 6.10 18.01 -2.63
CA ASP A 166 5.58 18.00 -4.01
C ASP A 166 4.76 16.74 -4.29
N PRO A 167 3.87 16.76 -5.27
CA PRO A 167 3.18 15.58 -5.77
C PRO A 167 4.16 14.47 -6.14
N VAL A 168 3.82 13.24 -5.79
CA VAL A 168 4.63 12.06 -6.12
C VAL A 168 4.54 11.78 -7.60
N THR A 169 5.68 11.61 -8.24
CA THR A 169 5.79 11.11 -9.61
C THR A 169 6.34 9.70 -9.62
N PHE A 170 6.00 8.93 -10.63
CA PHE A 170 6.44 7.55 -10.78
C PHE A 170 7.38 7.43 -11.97
N ARG A 171 8.40 6.57 -11.82
CA ARG A 171 9.40 6.30 -12.86
C ARG A 171 9.32 4.85 -13.26
N THR A 172 9.23 4.60 -14.54
CA THR A 172 9.23 3.26 -15.11
C THR A 172 10.49 3.08 -15.96
N PHE A 173 11.12 1.92 -15.86
CA PHE A 173 12.18 1.48 -16.76
C PHE A 173 11.92 0.02 -17.17
N GLU A 174 12.48 -0.37 -18.29
CA GLU A 174 12.39 -1.73 -18.81
C GLU A 174 13.68 -2.49 -18.52
N LYS A 175 13.55 -3.76 -18.16
CA LYS A 175 14.65 -4.68 -17.97
C LYS A 175 14.41 -5.92 -18.80
N GLU A 176 15.39 -6.32 -19.59
CA GLU A 176 15.36 -7.57 -20.33
C GLU A 176 15.24 -8.77 -19.36
N THR A 177 14.33 -9.70 -19.66
CA THR A 177 14.05 -10.88 -18.85
C THR A 177 13.65 -12.04 -19.74
N ALA A 178 13.54 -13.24 -19.13
CA ALA A 178 12.83 -14.35 -19.76
C ALA A 178 11.32 -14.06 -19.80
N GLU A 179 10.61 -14.76 -20.69
CA GLU A 179 9.16 -14.73 -20.71
C GLU A 179 8.60 -15.16 -19.35
N GLU A 180 7.62 -14.41 -18.88
CA GLU A 180 6.92 -14.69 -17.64
C GLU A 180 5.44 -14.74 -17.92
N THR A 181 4.80 -15.85 -17.58
CA THR A 181 3.37 -16.08 -17.77
C THR A 181 2.76 -16.55 -16.45
N TYR A 182 1.66 -15.92 -16.05
CA TYR A 182 0.88 -16.31 -14.88
C TYR A 182 -0.41 -16.98 -15.34
N GLU A 183 -0.71 -18.15 -14.79
CA GLU A 183 -2.01 -18.79 -15.02
C GLU A 183 -3.12 -17.85 -14.50
N ASP A 184 -4.16 -17.70 -15.31
CA ASP A 184 -5.37 -16.91 -14.97
C ASP A 184 -5.13 -15.39 -14.76
N PHE A 185 -4.03 -14.80 -15.25
CA PHE A 185 -3.83 -13.36 -15.17
C PHE A 185 -4.73 -12.60 -16.15
N ASP A 186 -5.66 -11.80 -15.63
CA ASP A 186 -6.55 -10.97 -16.46
C ASP A 186 -5.89 -9.65 -16.87
N TYR A 187 -5.28 -9.64 -18.06
CA TYR A 187 -4.64 -8.44 -18.63
C TYR A 187 -5.61 -7.28 -18.86
N PHE A 188 -6.86 -7.56 -19.20
CA PHE A 188 -7.82 -6.50 -19.46
C PHE A 188 -8.22 -5.82 -18.16
N LEU A 189 -8.49 -6.59 -17.12
CA LEU A 189 -8.72 -6.05 -15.78
C LEU A 189 -7.49 -5.31 -15.28
N PHE A 190 -6.29 -5.87 -15.41
CA PHE A 190 -5.06 -5.24 -14.97
C PHE A 190 -4.81 -3.89 -15.67
N SER A 191 -5.00 -3.84 -17.00
CA SER A 191 -4.87 -2.59 -17.76
C SER A 191 -5.88 -1.53 -17.29
N ALA A 192 -7.13 -1.92 -17.06
CA ALA A 192 -8.16 -1.01 -16.55
C ALA A 192 -7.87 -0.55 -15.12
N LEU A 193 -7.32 -1.42 -14.26
CA LEU A 193 -6.88 -1.06 -12.90
C LEU A 193 -5.74 -0.04 -12.94
N MET A 194 -4.75 -0.23 -13.81
CA MET A 194 -3.64 0.72 -13.96
C MET A 194 -4.14 2.10 -14.44
N ASP A 195 -4.98 2.14 -15.46
CA ASP A 195 -5.56 3.38 -15.97
C ASP A 195 -6.43 4.08 -14.91
N THR A 196 -7.19 3.29 -14.13
CA THR A 196 -7.99 3.79 -12.99
C THR A 196 -7.09 4.40 -11.94
N ARG A 197 -6.05 3.71 -11.52
CA ARG A 197 -5.11 4.17 -10.51
C ARG A 197 -4.38 5.44 -10.96
N ASP A 198 -3.89 5.48 -12.19
CA ASP A 198 -3.21 6.66 -12.72
C ASP A 198 -4.13 7.89 -12.72
N TYR A 199 -5.39 7.71 -13.08
CA TYR A 199 -6.41 8.75 -12.95
C TYR A 199 -6.63 9.17 -11.49
N LEU A 200 -6.79 8.22 -10.59
CA LEU A 200 -7.03 8.49 -9.16
C LEU A 200 -5.81 9.16 -8.50
N LEU A 201 -4.59 8.80 -8.88
CA LEU A 201 -3.38 9.49 -8.42
C LEU A 201 -3.39 10.97 -8.85
N THR A 202 -3.86 11.26 -10.07
CA THR A 202 -4.05 12.64 -10.52
C THR A 202 -5.10 13.37 -9.68
N VAL A 203 -6.23 12.70 -9.38
CA VAL A 203 -7.30 13.24 -8.54
C VAL A 203 -6.79 13.53 -7.12
N LEU A 204 -6.08 12.57 -6.51
CA LEU A 204 -5.59 12.69 -5.14
C LEU A 204 -4.56 13.82 -4.99
N GLN A 205 -3.83 14.16 -6.04
CA GLN A 205 -2.79 15.18 -6.04
C GLN A 205 -3.23 16.54 -6.60
N ASP A 206 -4.52 16.71 -6.95
CA ASP A 206 -5.07 18.02 -7.34
C ASP A 206 -5.32 18.90 -6.10
N ARG A 207 -4.31 19.65 -5.71
CA ARG A 207 -4.34 20.53 -4.53
C ARG A 207 -5.27 21.74 -4.64
N ASN A 208 -5.84 22.00 -5.84
CA ASN A 208 -6.91 23.00 -6.00
C ASN A 208 -8.25 22.51 -5.41
N VAL A 209 -8.33 21.22 -5.05
CA VAL A 209 -9.51 20.58 -4.48
C VAL A 209 -9.17 20.12 -3.06
N PRO A 210 -9.97 20.50 -2.04
CA PRO A 210 -9.76 20.00 -0.66
C PRO A 210 -9.69 18.47 -0.61
N VAL A 211 -8.79 17.93 0.22
CA VAL A 211 -8.49 16.48 0.27
C VAL A 211 -9.74 15.62 0.53
N ARG A 212 -10.68 16.12 1.32
CA ARG A 212 -11.96 15.43 1.58
C ARG A 212 -12.75 15.11 0.30
N TYR A 213 -12.81 16.04 -0.64
CA TYR A 213 -13.48 15.80 -1.93
C TYR A 213 -12.68 14.88 -2.84
N ARG A 214 -11.36 14.90 -2.74
CA ARG A 214 -10.47 13.97 -3.45
C ARG A 214 -10.67 12.54 -2.96
N MET A 215 -10.78 12.34 -1.63
CA MET A 215 -11.13 11.07 -1.01
C MET A 215 -12.51 10.58 -1.43
N ALA A 216 -13.51 11.44 -1.35
CA ALA A 216 -14.87 11.12 -1.79
C ALA A 216 -14.91 10.71 -3.26
N LYS A 217 -14.15 11.38 -4.12
CA LYS A 217 -14.06 11.06 -5.55
C LYS A 217 -13.38 9.72 -5.79
N LEU A 218 -12.34 9.40 -5.03
CA LEU A 218 -11.70 8.07 -5.04
C LEU A 218 -12.73 6.98 -4.71
N LEU A 219 -13.48 7.14 -3.62
CA LEU A 219 -14.49 6.16 -3.19
C LEU A 219 -15.57 5.94 -4.24
N VAL A 220 -16.14 7.02 -4.79
CA VAL A 220 -17.21 6.90 -5.81
C VAL A 220 -16.67 6.29 -7.10
N CYS A 221 -15.47 6.68 -7.53
CA CYS A 221 -14.87 6.15 -8.75
C CYS A 221 -14.57 4.64 -8.64
N THR A 222 -13.99 4.20 -7.53
CA THR A 222 -13.70 2.78 -7.29
C THR A 222 -14.97 1.96 -7.10
N HIS A 223 -16.00 2.53 -6.47
CA HIS A 223 -17.32 1.91 -6.37
C HIS A 223 -17.97 1.73 -7.74
N ASP A 224 -17.99 2.78 -8.57
CA ASP A 224 -18.59 2.72 -9.91
C ASP A 224 -17.86 1.68 -10.78
N PHE A 225 -16.53 1.59 -10.64
CA PHE A 225 -15.74 0.59 -11.36
C PHE A 225 -16.01 -0.83 -10.85
N GLN A 226 -16.12 -1.03 -9.52
CA GLN A 226 -16.53 -2.31 -8.95
C GLN A 226 -17.88 -2.79 -9.51
N LEU A 227 -18.86 -1.87 -9.60
CA LEU A 227 -20.18 -2.21 -10.16
C LEU A 227 -20.09 -2.61 -11.63
N ALA A 228 -19.19 -2.01 -12.41
CA ALA A 228 -18.98 -2.38 -13.81
C ALA A 228 -18.34 -3.76 -13.94
N VAL A 229 -17.35 -4.07 -13.12
CA VAL A 229 -16.72 -5.41 -13.10
C VAL A 229 -17.72 -6.47 -12.68
N ASN A 230 -18.51 -6.23 -11.63
CA ASN A 230 -19.56 -7.16 -11.18
C ASN A 230 -20.61 -7.46 -12.27
N LYS A 231 -20.83 -6.53 -13.21
CA LYS A 231 -21.71 -6.70 -14.36
C LYS A 231 -21.01 -7.26 -15.59
N GLN A 232 -19.72 -7.57 -15.50
CA GLN A 232 -18.89 -7.98 -16.63
C GLN A 232 -18.78 -6.91 -17.74
N GLU A 233 -18.89 -5.63 -17.36
CA GLU A 233 -18.82 -4.45 -18.24
C GLU A 233 -17.43 -3.79 -18.14
N LEU A 234 -16.35 -4.55 -18.15
CA LEU A 234 -14.99 -4.07 -17.91
C LEU A 234 -14.60 -2.89 -18.82
N PHE A 235 -15.01 -2.92 -20.10
CA PHE A 235 -14.73 -1.85 -21.06
C PHE A 235 -15.51 -0.54 -20.82
N SER A 236 -16.44 -0.52 -19.86
CA SER A 236 -17.15 0.70 -19.48
C SER A 236 -16.26 1.68 -18.68
N TRP A 237 -15.06 1.27 -18.26
CA TRP A 237 -14.14 2.09 -17.46
C TRP A 237 -13.87 3.46 -18.12
N GLU A 238 -13.60 3.52 -19.42
CA GLU A 238 -13.37 4.78 -20.13
C GLU A 238 -14.57 5.71 -20.02
N THR A 239 -15.78 5.17 -20.11
CA THR A 239 -17.04 5.93 -19.95
C THR A 239 -17.21 6.42 -18.52
N ILE A 240 -16.89 5.59 -17.53
CA ILE A 240 -16.93 5.97 -16.10
C ILE A 240 -15.95 7.12 -15.87
N ARG A 241 -14.70 6.98 -16.31
CA ARG A 241 -13.66 7.99 -16.20
C ARG A 241 -14.07 9.30 -16.86
N ALA A 242 -14.54 9.26 -18.11
CA ALA A 242 -14.98 10.44 -18.85
C ALA A 242 -16.11 11.20 -18.13
N ARG A 243 -17.04 10.47 -17.50
CA ARG A 243 -18.09 11.07 -16.66
C ARG A 243 -17.49 11.78 -15.44
N HIS A 244 -16.53 11.14 -14.75
CA HIS A 244 -15.88 11.71 -13.58
C HIS A 244 -14.98 12.92 -13.91
N GLU A 245 -14.45 13.01 -15.13
CA GLU A 245 -13.63 14.15 -15.60
C GLU A 245 -14.45 15.39 -15.97
N GLN A 246 -15.75 15.25 -16.22
CA GLN A 246 -16.59 16.38 -16.59
C GLN A 246 -16.68 17.43 -15.47
N SER A 247 -16.47 18.69 -15.79
CA SER A 247 -16.52 19.80 -14.85
C SER A 247 -17.91 19.95 -14.18
N GLY A 248 -18.98 19.70 -14.93
CA GLY A 248 -20.35 19.68 -14.41
C GLY A 248 -20.57 18.59 -13.35
N PHE A 249 -20.03 17.40 -13.57
CA PHE A 249 -20.07 16.31 -12.57
C PHE A 249 -19.31 16.73 -11.30
N SER A 250 -18.11 17.27 -11.41
CA SER A 250 -17.30 17.67 -10.26
C SER A 250 -17.98 18.76 -9.42
N SER A 251 -18.63 19.74 -10.02
CA SER A 251 -19.35 20.80 -9.29
C SER A 251 -20.64 20.29 -8.62
N ALA A 252 -21.43 19.49 -9.31
CA ALA A 252 -22.62 18.84 -8.77
C ALA A 252 -22.27 17.88 -7.63
N PHE A 253 -21.19 17.13 -7.79
CA PHE A 253 -20.66 16.21 -6.80
C PHE A 253 -20.28 16.93 -5.50
N ARG A 254 -19.49 18.02 -5.58
CA ARG A 254 -19.14 18.84 -4.41
C ARG A 254 -20.38 19.38 -3.71
N LYS A 255 -21.34 19.93 -4.48
CA LYS A 255 -22.59 20.43 -3.93
C LYS A 255 -23.38 19.33 -3.22
N LYS A 256 -23.42 18.12 -3.78
CA LYS A 256 -24.12 16.98 -3.19
C LYS A 256 -23.48 16.55 -1.88
N ILE A 257 -22.13 16.50 -1.80
CA ILE A 257 -21.41 16.15 -0.57
C ILE A 257 -21.61 17.23 0.49
N SER A 258 -21.44 18.50 0.15
CA SER A 258 -21.58 19.63 1.09
C SER A 258 -23.03 19.84 1.57
N GLY A 259 -24.04 19.37 0.84
CA GLY A 259 -25.46 19.57 1.15
C GLY A 259 -26.16 18.37 1.76
N ARG A 260 -25.51 17.22 1.88
CA ARG A 260 -26.09 16.06 2.54
C ARG A 260 -25.77 16.07 4.04
N CYS A 261 -26.79 16.24 4.88
CA CYS A 261 -26.82 15.57 6.16
C CYS A 261 -27.04 14.08 5.86
N PHE A 262 -26.04 13.25 6.11
CA PHE A 262 -26.23 11.80 6.11
C PHE A 262 -27.02 11.47 7.38
N PRO A 263 -28.18 10.80 7.28
CA PRO A 263 -29.24 11.01 8.24
C PRO A 263 -29.07 10.34 9.60
N ASP A 264 -28.22 9.33 9.76
CA ASP A 264 -28.34 8.46 10.94
C ASP A 264 -27.06 8.27 11.78
N MET A 265 -25.91 8.80 11.37
CA MET A 265 -24.67 8.64 12.14
C MET A 265 -23.71 9.81 11.88
N ASP A 266 -23.27 10.46 12.96
CA ASP A 266 -22.25 11.49 12.88
C ASP A 266 -20.84 10.89 12.67
N ARG A 267 -19.86 11.73 12.32
CA ARG A 267 -18.49 11.30 12.03
C ARG A 267 -17.84 10.57 13.22
N VAL A 268 -18.05 11.10 14.44
CA VAL A 268 -17.45 10.54 15.66
C VAL A 268 -17.98 9.14 15.93
N ASP A 269 -19.29 8.95 15.87
CA ASP A 269 -19.89 7.65 16.12
C ASP A 269 -19.55 6.64 15.03
N LEU A 270 -19.50 7.08 13.78
CA LEU A 270 -19.04 6.24 12.68
C LEU A 270 -17.57 5.80 12.87
N MET A 271 -16.67 6.72 13.22
CA MET A 271 -15.27 6.37 13.49
C MET A 271 -15.15 5.42 14.67
N LYS A 272 -15.88 5.64 15.77
CA LYS A 272 -15.91 4.71 16.90
C LYS A 272 -16.40 3.31 16.48
N GLN A 273 -17.41 3.25 15.60
CA GLN A 273 -17.92 1.97 15.10
C GLN A 273 -16.89 1.28 14.21
N ILE A 274 -16.21 2.00 13.31
CA ILE A 274 -15.14 1.49 12.46
C ILE A 274 -14.01 0.89 13.34
N TRP A 275 -13.56 1.61 14.37
CA TRP A 275 -12.55 1.10 15.29
C TRP A 275 -13.02 -0.19 16.00
N LYS A 276 -14.26 -0.24 16.47
CA LYS A 276 -14.85 -1.43 17.10
C LYS A 276 -14.99 -2.61 16.14
N THR A 277 -15.16 -2.35 14.86
CA THR A 277 -15.26 -3.40 13.84
C THR A 277 -13.89 -3.98 13.48
N ILE A 278 -12.87 -3.15 13.32
CA ILE A 278 -11.56 -3.59 12.82
C ILE A 278 -10.66 -4.11 13.95
N VAL A 279 -10.44 -3.29 14.99
CA VAL A 279 -9.36 -3.57 15.96
C VAL A 279 -9.48 -4.94 16.63
N PRO A 280 -10.67 -5.42 17.05
CA PRO A 280 -10.79 -6.73 17.69
C PRO A 280 -10.57 -7.93 16.75
N LYS A 281 -10.52 -7.70 15.45
CA LYS A 281 -10.36 -8.74 14.42
C LYS A 281 -8.91 -8.91 13.98
N LEU A 282 -8.08 -7.91 14.22
CA LEU A 282 -6.66 -7.97 13.86
C LEU A 282 -5.86 -8.66 14.97
N GLU A 283 -4.87 -9.47 14.55
CA GLU A 283 -3.88 -9.97 15.50
C GLU A 283 -2.96 -8.83 15.95
N VAL A 284 -2.52 -8.91 17.19
CA VAL A 284 -1.61 -7.92 17.80
C VAL A 284 -0.18 -8.42 17.64
N LEU A 285 0.62 -7.70 16.86
CA LEU A 285 2.03 -8.02 16.66
C LEU A 285 2.92 -7.46 17.78
N SER A 286 2.58 -6.26 18.27
CA SER A 286 3.32 -5.62 19.36
C SER A 286 2.40 -5.28 20.55
N PRO A 287 2.71 -5.75 21.76
CA PRO A 287 1.96 -5.37 22.97
C PRO A 287 1.92 -3.85 23.20
N ASP A 288 3.01 -3.15 22.85
CA ASP A 288 3.10 -1.69 22.99
C ASP A 288 2.12 -0.95 22.08
N TRP A 289 1.78 -1.54 20.93
CA TRP A 289 0.78 -1.00 20.03
C TRP A 289 -0.60 -0.91 20.71
N THR A 290 -1.02 -1.97 21.37
CA THR A 290 -2.33 -1.98 22.06
C THR A 290 -2.42 -0.88 23.10
N VAL A 291 -1.35 -0.67 23.88
CA VAL A 291 -1.29 0.39 24.89
C VAL A 291 -1.36 1.77 24.20
N PHE A 292 -0.53 1.98 23.20
CA PHE A 292 -0.49 3.24 22.44
C PHE A 292 -1.85 3.56 21.80
N LEU A 293 -2.47 2.59 21.14
CA LEU A 293 -3.77 2.72 20.49
C LEU A 293 -4.84 3.11 21.53
N LYS A 294 -4.93 2.33 22.61
CA LYS A 294 -5.92 2.56 23.68
C LYS A 294 -5.75 3.95 24.30
N ASP A 295 -4.54 4.32 24.68
CA ASP A 295 -4.27 5.61 25.31
C ASP A 295 -4.59 6.78 24.39
N THR A 296 -4.30 6.63 23.09
CA THR A 296 -4.54 7.66 22.10
C THR A 296 -6.02 7.85 21.82
N LEU A 297 -6.76 6.76 21.61
CA LEU A 297 -8.21 6.82 21.36
C LEU A 297 -9.00 7.24 22.60
N ILE A 298 -8.60 6.78 23.80
CA ILE A 298 -9.20 7.27 25.03
C ILE A 298 -9.01 8.77 25.15
N SER A 299 -7.80 9.29 24.91
CA SER A 299 -7.53 10.71 24.96
C SER A 299 -8.40 11.50 23.99
N LEU A 300 -8.57 11.01 22.76
CA LEU A 300 -9.41 11.64 21.75
C LEU A 300 -10.88 11.65 22.17
N TYR A 301 -11.45 10.47 22.43
CA TYR A 301 -12.90 10.35 22.64
C TYR A 301 -13.37 10.73 24.05
N HIS A 302 -12.48 10.77 25.04
CA HIS A 302 -12.78 11.41 26.33
C HIS A 302 -12.77 12.94 26.24
N THR A 303 -11.85 13.50 25.46
CA THR A 303 -11.77 14.95 25.23
C THR A 303 -12.93 15.42 24.37
N CYS A 304 -13.31 14.63 23.37
CA CYS A 304 -14.32 14.95 22.38
C CYS A 304 -15.35 13.81 22.26
N PRO A 305 -16.25 13.65 23.25
CA PRO A 305 -17.23 12.56 23.26
C PRO A 305 -18.35 12.73 22.22
N GLU A 306 -18.62 13.96 21.81
CA GLU A 306 -19.72 14.35 20.93
C GLU A 306 -19.17 14.98 19.62
N GLU A 307 -20.00 14.96 18.56
CA GLU A 307 -19.66 15.49 17.26
C GLU A 307 -19.20 16.95 17.32
N THR A 308 -19.90 17.80 18.06
CA THR A 308 -19.56 19.23 18.15
C THR A 308 -18.15 19.44 18.68
N SER A 309 -17.79 18.81 19.81
CA SER A 309 -16.46 18.93 20.41
C SER A 309 -15.36 18.29 19.56
N TYR A 310 -15.68 17.21 18.86
CA TYR A 310 -14.77 16.57 17.93
C TYR A 310 -14.52 17.48 16.71
N MET A 311 -15.55 18.09 16.16
CA MET A 311 -15.42 19.00 15.02
C MET A 311 -14.64 20.27 15.39
N GLU A 312 -14.84 20.83 16.57
CA GLU A 312 -14.04 21.94 17.07
C GLU A 312 -12.55 21.56 17.17
N LEU A 313 -12.27 20.37 17.70
CA LEU A 313 -10.90 19.85 17.77
C LEU A 313 -10.27 19.65 16.39
N LEU A 314 -11.04 19.08 15.45
CA LEU A 314 -10.56 18.83 14.09
C LEU A 314 -10.25 20.14 13.34
N LEU A 315 -11.10 21.14 13.49
CA LEU A 315 -10.89 22.46 12.88
C LEU A 315 -9.67 23.16 13.51
N ASP A 316 -9.56 23.17 14.83
CA ASP A 316 -8.42 23.71 15.57
C ASP A 316 -7.10 23.02 15.16
N PHE A 317 -7.12 21.70 15.00
CA PHE A 317 -6.00 20.92 14.46
C PHE A 317 -5.62 21.33 13.04
N GLN A 318 -6.60 21.49 12.15
CA GLN A 318 -6.35 21.90 10.77
C GLN A 318 -5.78 23.31 10.66
N ASP A 319 -6.21 24.21 11.52
CA ASP A 319 -5.69 25.58 11.60
C ASP A 319 -4.28 25.60 12.20
N THR A 320 -4.02 24.78 13.20
CA THR A 320 -2.69 24.68 13.85
C THR A 320 -1.67 23.95 12.98
N PHE A 321 -2.13 22.97 12.17
CA PHE A 321 -1.27 22.11 11.37
C PHE A 321 -1.77 22.00 9.92
N PRO A 322 -1.77 23.08 9.12
CA PRO A 322 -2.27 23.07 7.74
C PRO A 322 -1.48 22.14 6.81
N GLU A 323 -0.20 21.87 7.10
CA GLU A 323 0.62 20.95 6.30
C GLU A 323 0.13 19.50 6.38
N TRP A 324 -0.70 19.15 7.37
CA TRP A 324 -1.31 17.83 7.49
C TRP A 324 -2.09 17.42 6.20
N GLN A 325 -2.65 18.41 5.50
CA GLN A 325 -3.35 18.14 4.24
C GLN A 325 -2.42 17.53 3.17
N ILE A 326 -1.14 17.94 3.16
CA ILE A 326 -0.13 17.37 2.25
C ILE A 326 0.26 15.97 2.72
N GLN A 327 0.49 15.78 4.01
CA GLN A 327 0.85 14.47 4.57
C GLN A 327 -0.27 13.45 4.36
N LYS A 328 -1.52 13.88 4.52
CA LYS A 328 -2.71 13.08 4.22
C LYS A 328 -2.78 12.69 2.74
N GLU A 329 -2.44 13.61 1.82
CA GLU A 329 -2.30 13.31 0.39
C GLU A 329 -1.24 12.23 0.16
N GLN A 330 -0.06 12.34 0.79
CA GLN A 330 1.03 11.38 0.63
C GLN A 330 0.64 9.98 1.14
N LEU A 331 -0.11 9.90 2.25
CA LEU A 331 -0.64 8.64 2.76
C LEU A 331 -1.65 8.00 1.79
N LEU A 332 -2.60 8.79 1.27
CA LEU A 332 -3.56 8.30 0.28
C LEU A 332 -2.88 7.79 -0.99
N VAL A 333 -1.88 8.53 -1.49
CA VAL A 333 -1.07 8.12 -2.65
C VAL A 333 -0.30 6.83 -2.36
N TYR A 334 0.29 6.71 -1.16
CA TYR A 334 1.01 5.53 -0.74
C TYR A 334 0.13 4.28 -0.74
N TRP A 335 -1.01 4.31 -0.04
CA TRP A 335 -1.92 3.17 0.06
C TRP A 335 -2.51 2.79 -1.30
N LEU A 336 -2.91 3.79 -2.10
CA LEU A 336 -3.45 3.54 -3.43
C LEU A 336 -2.41 2.93 -4.38
N TYR A 337 -1.20 3.47 -4.42
CA TYR A 337 -0.15 2.98 -5.30
C TYR A 337 0.27 1.55 -4.91
N THR A 338 0.42 1.29 -3.63
CA THR A 338 0.96 0.02 -3.14
C THR A 338 -0.03 -1.13 -3.33
N TYR A 339 -1.34 -0.92 -3.10
CA TYR A 339 -2.27 -2.05 -2.99
C TYR A 339 -3.35 -2.13 -4.08
N PHE A 340 -3.62 -1.04 -4.80
CA PHE A 340 -4.81 -0.97 -5.65
C PHE A 340 -4.81 -1.99 -6.79
N CYS A 341 -3.69 -2.15 -7.50
CA CYS A 341 -3.62 -3.07 -8.63
C CYS A 341 -3.64 -4.55 -8.24
N GLY A 342 -3.43 -4.87 -6.96
CA GLY A 342 -3.64 -6.21 -6.42
C GLY A 342 -5.07 -6.73 -6.61
N ALA A 343 -6.04 -5.85 -6.89
CA ALA A 343 -7.40 -6.22 -7.27
C ALA A 343 -7.48 -7.07 -8.56
N VAL A 344 -6.41 -7.21 -9.32
CA VAL A 344 -6.35 -8.15 -10.46
C VAL A 344 -6.49 -9.61 -10.02
N TYR A 345 -6.12 -9.92 -8.77
CA TYR A 345 -6.13 -11.28 -8.23
C TYR A 345 -7.42 -11.63 -7.48
N ASP A 346 -8.21 -10.65 -7.05
CA ASP A 346 -9.38 -10.86 -6.18
C ASP A 346 -10.63 -10.08 -6.61
N GLU A 347 -10.52 -9.24 -7.63
CA GLU A 347 -11.57 -8.36 -8.17
C GLU A 347 -12.19 -7.39 -7.14
N LYS A 348 -11.55 -7.18 -5.97
CA LYS A 348 -12.05 -6.34 -4.87
C LYS A 348 -11.63 -4.87 -5.01
N ILE A 349 -11.99 -4.25 -6.11
CA ILE A 349 -11.55 -2.89 -6.49
C ILE A 349 -11.99 -1.83 -5.47
N PHE A 350 -13.26 -1.91 -5.05
CA PHE A 350 -13.80 -0.95 -4.08
C PHE A 350 -13.18 -1.14 -2.70
N ALA A 351 -12.90 -2.38 -2.27
CA ALA A 351 -12.21 -2.65 -1.01
C ALA A 351 -10.79 -2.04 -0.99
N LYS A 352 -10.02 -2.14 -2.09
CA LYS A 352 -8.72 -1.47 -2.23
C LYS A 352 -8.83 0.05 -2.16
N GLY A 353 -9.85 0.63 -2.79
CA GLY A 353 -10.14 2.07 -2.68
C GLY A 353 -10.50 2.49 -1.25
N LYS A 354 -11.36 1.72 -0.57
CA LYS A 354 -11.70 1.92 0.85
C LYS A 354 -10.47 1.82 1.73
N MET A 355 -9.58 0.85 1.49
CA MET A 355 -8.35 0.65 2.25
C MET A 355 -7.49 1.93 2.26
N ALA A 356 -7.28 2.56 1.11
CA ALA A 356 -6.51 3.80 1.03
C ALA A 356 -7.10 4.92 1.91
N VAL A 357 -8.43 5.05 1.92
CA VAL A 357 -9.13 6.07 2.72
C VAL A 357 -9.11 5.71 4.20
N ILE A 358 -9.49 4.49 4.57
CA ILE A 358 -9.63 4.06 5.97
C ILE A 358 -8.28 4.04 6.70
N CYS A 359 -7.22 3.51 6.07
CA CYS A 359 -5.88 3.54 6.67
C CYS A 359 -5.38 4.97 6.90
N THR A 360 -5.67 5.88 5.95
CA THR A 360 -5.32 7.30 6.10
C THR A 360 -6.11 7.96 7.24
N LEU A 361 -7.42 7.67 7.35
CA LEU A 361 -8.25 8.19 8.43
C LEU A 361 -7.87 7.62 9.80
N PHE A 362 -7.47 6.36 9.89
CA PHE A 362 -6.95 5.78 11.12
C PHE A 362 -5.70 6.50 11.62
N ILE A 363 -4.77 6.78 10.71
CA ILE A 363 -3.58 7.57 11.04
C ILE A 363 -3.99 8.98 11.48
N GLU A 364 -4.95 9.62 10.79
CA GLU A 364 -5.48 10.95 11.19
C GLU A 364 -6.05 10.94 12.59
N GLU A 365 -6.87 9.94 12.95
CA GLU A 365 -7.46 9.81 14.29
C GLU A 365 -6.39 9.67 15.39
N LEU A 366 -5.35 8.88 15.12
CA LEU A 366 -4.23 8.72 16.05
C LEU A 366 -3.43 10.03 16.22
N VAL A 367 -3.19 10.74 15.13
CA VAL A 367 -2.54 12.06 15.17
C VAL A 367 -3.42 13.07 15.89
N LEU A 368 -4.73 13.06 15.64
CA LEU A 368 -5.70 13.92 16.33
C LEU A 368 -5.76 13.61 17.83
N GLY A 369 -5.64 12.33 18.22
CA GLY A 369 -5.54 11.92 19.62
C GLY A 369 -4.27 12.44 20.32
N LEU A 370 -3.14 12.49 19.61
CA LEU A 370 -1.94 13.15 20.14
C LEU A 370 -2.15 14.65 20.30
N TYR A 371 -2.75 15.28 19.30
CA TYR A 371 -3.09 16.72 19.36
C TYR A 371 -4.07 17.04 20.50
N ALA A 372 -5.07 16.20 20.73
CA ALA A 372 -6.04 16.37 21.83
C ALA A 372 -5.38 16.49 23.20
N ARG A 373 -4.23 15.81 23.41
CA ARG A 373 -3.48 15.83 24.67
C ARG A 373 -2.67 17.11 24.86
N LYS A 374 -2.05 17.60 23.78
CA LYS A 374 -1.03 18.67 23.87
C LYS A 374 -1.54 20.03 23.42
N ARG A 375 -2.51 20.05 22.49
CA ARG A 375 -2.99 21.24 21.78
C ARG A 375 -1.85 21.98 21.06
N GLU A 376 -0.85 21.24 20.62
CA GLU A 376 0.31 21.73 19.90
C GLU A 376 0.52 20.89 18.64
N LYS A 377 1.10 21.50 17.60
CA LYS A 377 1.47 20.80 16.37
C LYS A 377 2.33 19.58 16.71
N PRO A 378 1.96 18.38 16.23
CA PRO A 378 2.77 17.18 16.45
C PRO A 378 4.18 17.33 15.86
N GLU A 379 5.17 16.90 16.60
CA GLU A 379 6.55 16.86 16.12
C GLU A 379 6.70 15.86 14.96
N PRO A 380 7.60 16.12 14.00
CA PRO A 380 7.80 15.20 12.86
C PRO A 380 8.09 13.75 13.28
N GLY A 381 8.81 13.55 14.38
CA GLY A 381 9.09 12.22 14.94
C GLY A 381 7.85 11.52 15.50
N GLU A 382 6.90 12.26 16.05
CA GLU A 382 5.63 11.71 16.55
C GLU A 382 4.76 11.24 15.38
N LEU A 383 4.67 12.03 14.30
CA LEU A 383 3.94 11.66 13.09
C LEU A 383 4.52 10.39 12.45
N VAL A 384 5.84 10.33 12.32
CA VAL A 384 6.56 9.16 11.83
C VAL A 384 6.24 7.95 12.72
N SER A 385 6.27 8.14 14.06
CA SER A 385 5.98 7.07 15.02
C SER A 385 4.56 6.52 14.88
N VAL A 386 3.55 7.36 14.72
CA VAL A 386 2.17 6.92 14.47
C VAL A 386 2.11 6.09 13.18
N CYS A 387 2.66 6.62 12.09
CA CYS A 387 2.55 5.99 10.78
C CYS A 387 3.24 4.63 10.72
N TYR A 388 4.51 4.51 11.16
CA TYR A 388 5.20 3.23 11.04
C TYR A 388 4.65 2.18 12.02
N ARG A 389 4.20 2.57 13.20
CA ARG A 389 3.61 1.63 14.16
C ARG A 389 2.28 1.09 13.67
N PHE A 390 1.39 1.95 13.14
CA PHE A 390 0.15 1.51 12.50
C PHE A 390 0.43 0.57 11.33
N SER A 391 1.33 0.97 10.44
CA SER A 391 1.71 0.19 9.27
C SER A 391 2.34 -1.16 9.65
N ARG A 392 3.15 -1.24 10.71
CA ARG A 392 3.69 -2.52 11.18
C ARG A 392 2.62 -3.50 11.59
N GLU A 393 1.65 -3.08 12.39
CA GLU A 393 0.56 -3.94 12.82
C GLU A 393 -0.27 -4.47 11.63
N LEU A 394 -0.31 -3.73 10.53
CA LEU A 394 -1.04 -4.10 9.34
C LEU A 394 -0.19 -4.83 8.30
N GLU A 395 0.93 -4.22 7.87
CA GLU A 395 1.73 -4.70 6.73
C GLU A 395 2.73 -5.81 7.07
N HIS A 396 3.00 -6.09 8.36
CA HIS A 396 3.84 -7.22 8.77
C HIS A 396 3.04 -8.50 9.05
N SER A 397 1.75 -8.49 8.77
CA SER A 397 0.85 -9.62 8.90
C SER A 397 -0.05 -9.73 7.68
N ASP A 398 0.16 -10.77 6.86
CA ASP A 398 -0.73 -11.10 5.76
C ASP A 398 -2.16 -11.37 6.27
N GLN A 399 -2.29 -11.94 7.47
CA GLN A 399 -3.59 -12.16 8.12
C GLN A 399 -4.30 -10.84 8.39
N ASN A 400 -3.61 -9.82 8.90
CA ASN A 400 -4.20 -8.52 9.17
C ASN A 400 -4.61 -7.79 7.90
N LEU A 401 -3.76 -7.82 6.86
CA LEU A 401 -4.08 -7.24 5.55
C LEU A 401 -5.32 -7.89 4.94
N ASN A 402 -5.37 -9.22 4.90
CA ASN A 402 -6.50 -9.98 4.37
C ASN A 402 -7.78 -9.74 5.20
N THR A 403 -7.66 -9.76 6.54
CA THR A 403 -8.81 -9.50 7.42
C THR A 403 -9.36 -8.10 7.23
N LEU A 404 -8.48 -7.08 7.14
CA LEU A 404 -8.94 -5.71 6.88
C LEU A 404 -9.67 -5.63 5.54
N GLU A 405 -9.13 -6.24 4.50
CA GLU A 405 -9.75 -6.23 3.17
C GLU A 405 -11.11 -6.93 3.15
N GLU A 406 -11.24 -8.08 3.81
CA GLU A 406 -12.52 -8.77 3.96
C GLU A 406 -13.55 -7.92 4.71
N LEU A 407 -13.15 -7.27 5.79
CA LEU A 407 -14.04 -6.37 6.54
C LEU A 407 -14.49 -5.19 5.67
N LEU A 408 -13.56 -4.57 4.94
CA LEU A 408 -13.87 -3.48 4.03
C LEU A 408 -14.81 -3.90 2.91
N ASP A 409 -14.73 -5.14 2.44
CA ASP A 409 -15.59 -5.66 1.40
C ASP A 409 -17.00 -5.97 1.89
N GLN A 410 -17.13 -6.59 3.07
CA GLN A 410 -18.35 -7.25 3.53
C GLN A 410 -19.17 -6.45 4.53
N GLU A 411 -18.53 -5.64 5.40
CA GLU A 411 -19.22 -4.99 6.49
C GLU A 411 -19.94 -3.70 6.05
N GLU A 412 -21.21 -3.57 6.43
CA GLU A 412 -22.06 -2.44 6.04
C GLU A 412 -21.56 -1.09 6.54
N VAL A 413 -20.82 -1.07 7.66
CA VAL A 413 -20.19 0.15 8.18
C VAL A 413 -19.26 0.80 7.15
N PHE A 414 -18.75 0.04 6.19
CA PHE A 414 -17.93 0.52 5.07
C PHE A 414 -18.73 0.71 3.78
N SER A 415 -20.04 0.83 3.86
CA SER A 415 -20.84 1.21 2.69
C SER A 415 -20.41 2.58 2.14
N LEU A 416 -20.60 2.80 0.85
CA LEU A 416 -20.28 4.09 0.23
C LEU A 416 -20.93 5.26 0.97
N GLU A 417 -22.19 5.09 1.43
CA GLU A 417 -22.95 6.12 2.10
C GLU A 417 -22.30 6.52 3.45
N HIS A 418 -21.91 5.55 4.28
CA HIS A 418 -21.18 5.81 5.52
C HIS A 418 -19.82 6.48 5.27
N LEU A 419 -19.05 5.97 4.31
CA LEU A 419 -17.74 6.55 4.00
C LEU A 419 -17.84 7.98 3.44
N MET A 420 -18.94 8.32 2.76
CA MET A 420 -19.19 9.70 2.31
C MET A 420 -19.43 10.64 3.49
N THR A 421 -19.97 10.17 4.63
CA THR A 421 -20.08 10.96 5.86
C THR A 421 -18.70 11.42 6.34
N LEU A 422 -17.69 10.53 6.27
CA LEU A 422 -16.31 10.85 6.67
C LEU A 422 -15.64 11.89 5.75
N CYS A 423 -16.18 12.09 4.54
CA CYS A 423 -15.68 13.04 3.55
C CYS A 423 -16.47 14.36 3.50
N SER A 424 -17.59 14.47 4.21
CA SER A 424 -18.52 15.60 4.10
C SER A 424 -18.08 16.85 4.85
N ILE A 425 -17.09 16.73 5.73
CA ILE A 425 -16.66 17.80 6.66
C ILE A 425 -15.23 18.21 6.37
#